data_82a9223682926fd2d4c2cf65147b48e4
#
_entry.id   82a9223682926fd2d4c2cf65147b48e4
#
_cell.length_a   1.000
_cell.length_b   1.000
_cell.length_c   1.000
_cell.angle_alpha   90.00
_cell.angle_beta   90.00
_cell.angle_gamma   90.00
#
_symmetry.space_group_name_H-M   'P 1'
#
loop_
_entity.id
_entity.type
_entity.pdbx_description
1 polymer ?
#
loop_
_entity_poly.entity_id
_entity_poly.type
_entity_poly.pdbx_seq_one_letter_code
_entity_poly.pdbx_strand_id
1 'polypeptide(L)'
;MNQTSAIVHHAKSSWICLVGALAICGAVRADPQPAALAEKASESTPLKLTVSSYQFSGSGPATDINLRHSSEYGNAWFGYFQSGSLDLHQWRLGWDRSFGESVRVSPSLQLASQGFAGGSLQFETGSQWFVGAGIGRTNLKPYWNLNFDPNDSYSLSAGYRSDQGQTLALLYVRDNRLSPDQRHLHAYWRQPMADAERLTLDLLYKEGLVDGSMIHRWGASVTYDWPKFLLRVAYDPKANFGQDNLWRFSVGTRF
;
A
#
# COMPACT_ATOMS: atom_id res chain seq x y z
N MET A 1 9.63 -39.68 -59.15
CA MET A 1 8.67 -39.61 -57.99
C MET A 1 9.50 -39.43 -56.76
N ASN A 2 9.79 -38.17 -56.38
CA ASN A 2 10.54 -37.82 -55.20
C ASN A 2 9.59 -37.08 -54.25
N GLN A 3 9.29 -37.67 -53.12
CA GLN A 3 8.60 -36.99 -52.03
C GLN A 3 9.67 -36.36 -51.14
N THR A 4 9.68 -35.04 -51.14
CA THR A 4 10.52 -34.25 -50.23
C THR A 4 9.73 -34.03 -48.92
N SER A 5 10.17 -34.68 -47.88
CA SER A 5 9.63 -34.54 -46.53
C SER A 5 10.06 -33.21 -45.94
N ALA A 6 9.12 -32.28 -45.70
CA ALA A 6 9.37 -31.02 -45.05
C ALA A 6 9.39 -31.24 -43.52
N ILE A 7 10.55 -31.04 -42.92
CA ILE A 7 10.74 -31.02 -41.48
C ILE A 7 10.23 -29.68 -40.99
N VAL A 8 9.08 -29.69 -40.29
CA VAL A 8 8.56 -28.54 -39.60
C VAL A 8 9.32 -28.41 -38.27
N HIS A 9 10.26 -27.47 -38.20
CA HIS A 9 10.85 -27.03 -36.96
C HIS A 9 9.79 -26.25 -36.17
N HIS A 10 9.24 -26.88 -35.14
CA HIS A 10 8.54 -26.14 -34.09
C HIS A 10 9.54 -25.28 -33.31
N ALA A 11 9.66 -24.04 -33.69
CA ALA A 11 10.26 -23.02 -32.86
C ALA A 11 9.38 -22.89 -31.61
N LYS A 12 9.85 -23.41 -30.49
CA LYS A 12 9.29 -23.09 -29.18
C LYS A 12 9.55 -21.60 -28.92
N SER A 13 8.58 -20.77 -29.26
CA SER A 13 8.53 -19.41 -28.80
C SER A 13 8.42 -19.44 -27.29
N SER A 14 9.54 -19.33 -26.60
CA SER A 14 9.56 -18.92 -25.19
C SER A 14 9.06 -17.49 -25.16
N TRP A 15 7.76 -17.35 -24.98
CA TRP A 15 7.17 -16.11 -24.52
C TRP A 15 7.65 -15.94 -23.10
N ILE A 16 8.78 -15.25 -22.94
CA ILE A 16 9.11 -14.59 -21.70
C ILE A 16 7.97 -13.58 -21.52
N CYS A 17 6.97 -13.97 -20.76
CA CYS A 17 6.03 -13.01 -20.18
C CYS A 17 6.89 -12.07 -19.34
N LEU A 18 7.26 -10.95 -19.96
CA LEU A 18 7.70 -9.78 -19.25
C LEU A 18 6.46 -9.32 -18.45
N VAL A 19 6.26 -9.93 -17.29
CA VAL A 19 5.32 -9.42 -16.28
C VAL A 19 5.89 -8.06 -15.93
N GLY A 20 5.40 -7.05 -16.64
CA GLY A 20 5.64 -5.67 -16.29
C GLY A 20 5.17 -5.50 -14.85
N ALA A 21 6.11 -5.60 -13.92
CA ALA A 21 5.90 -5.20 -12.55
C ALA A 21 5.59 -3.71 -12.59
N LEU A 22 4.32 -3.38 -12.82
CA LEU A 22 3.79 -2.04 -12.65
C LEU A 22 3.83 -1.74 -11.17
N ALA A 23 4.91 -1.16 -10.86
CA ALA A 23 5.21 -0.67 -9.56
C ALA A 23 4.37 0.55 -9.26
N ILE A 24 3.69 0.45 -8.20
CA ILE A 24 2.75 1.46 -7.79
C ILE A 24 3.03 1.83 -6.34
N CYS A 25 3.51 3.09 -6.08
CA CYS A 25 3.71 3.68 -4.76
C CYS A 25 2.38 4.10 -4.13
N GLY A 26 1.77 3.27 -3.35
CA GLY A 26 0.92 3.80 -2.33
C GLY A 26 1.79 4.65 -1.41
N ALA A 27 1.55 5.94 -1.30
CA ALA A 27 2.03 6.65 -0.16
C ALA A 27 1.74 5.75 1.04
N VAL A 28 2.79 5.38 1.79
CA VAL A 28 2.54 4.85 3.12
C VAL A 28 1.72 5.93 3.78
N ARG A 29 0.41 5.76 3.78
CA ARG A 29 -0.42 6.62 4.57
C ARG A 29 0.10 6.47 5.98
N ALA A 30 0.77 7.49 6.44
CA ALA A 30 0.67 7.79 7.84
C ALA A 30 -0.83 7.77 8.08
N ASP A 31 -1.32 6.75 8.78
CA ASP A 31 -2.71 6.72 9.20
C ASP A 31 -3.09 8.15 9.58
N PRO A 32 -4.20 8.74 9.09
CA PRO A 32 -4.63 10.04 9.54
C PRO A 32 -4.96 9.91 11.03
N GLN A 33 -3.94 9.95 11.85
CA GLN A 33 -4.05 9.97 13.30
C GLN A 33 -4.49 11.38 13.66
N PRO A 34 -5.43 11.59 14.59
CA PRO A 34 -5.63 12.91 15.18
C PRO A 34 -4.27 13.40 15.63
N ALA A 35 -3.76 14.46 15.02
CA ALA A 35 -2.36 14.88 15.13
C ALA A 35 -1.88 14.98 16.59
N ALA A 36 -2.75 15.46 17.50
CA ALA A 36 -2.40 15.67 18.91
C ALA A 36 -2.23 14.38 19.75
N LEU A 37 -2.96 13.29 19.45
CA LEU A 37 -2.80 12.02 20.17
C LEU A 37 -1.67 11.18 19.58
N ALA A 38 -1.42 11.30 18.28
CA ALA A 38 -0.29 10.67 17.63
C ALA A 38 1.04 11.29 18.03
N GLU A 39 1.07 12.62 18.14
CA GLU A 39 2.26 13.36 18.52
C GLU A 39 2.71 13.00 19.95
N LYS A 40 1.80 12.93 20.94
CA LYS A 40 2.13 12.49 22.30
C LYS A 40 2.56 11.03 22.43
N ALA A 41 1.98 10.11 21.66
CA ALA A 41 2.38 8.71 21.69
C ALA A 41 3.70 8.47 20.92
N SER A 42 4.02 9.32 19.94
CA SER A 42 5.27 9.25 19.16
C SER A 42 6.49 9.72 19.94
N GLU A 43 6.34 10.66 20.86
CA GLU A 43 7.45 11.15 21.68
C GLU A 43 8.01 10.11 22.65
N SER A 44 7.19 9.15 23.10
CA SER A 44 7.61 8.12 24.05
C SER A 44 8.17 6.85 23.40
N THR A 45 7.79 6.55 22.16
CA THR A 45 8.20 5.34 21.42
C THR A 45 8.36 5.66 19.93
N PRO A 46 9.48 6.32 19.55
CA PRO A 46 9.66 6.85 18.20
C PRO A 46 9.88 5.77 17.13
N LEU A 47 10.27 4.57 17.55
CA LEU A 47 10.56 3.47 16.65
C LEU A 47 9.42 2.47 16.60
N LYS A 48 9.09 1.99 15.41
CA LYS A 48 8.13 0.92 15.17
C LYS A 48 8.73 -0.10 14.21
N LEU A 49 8.89 -1.34 14.70
CA LEU A 49 9.28 -2.49 13.88
C LEU A 49 8.03 -3.29 13.52
N THR A 50 7.89 -3.68 12.26
CA THR A 50 6.81 -4.55 11.79
C THR A 50 7.40 -5.68 10.95
N VAL A 51 6.96 -6.91 11.23
CA VAL A 51 7.26 -8.08 10.42
C VAL A 51 5.95 -8.59 9.82
N SER A 52 5.95 -8.88 8.52
CA SER A 52 4.78 -9.36 7.80
C SER A 52 5.10 -10.62 7.01
N SER A 53 4.19 -11.58 7.07
CA SER A 53 4.15 -12.76 6.21
C SER A 53 3.07 -12.55 5.15
N TYR A 54 3.42 -12.82 3.91
CA TYR A 54 2.56 -12.74 2.72
C TYR A 54 2.36 -14.15 2.20
N GLN A 55 1.11 -14.55 1.98
CA GLN A 55 0.74 -15.85 1.44
C GLN A 55 -0.02 -15.63 0.14
N PHE A 56 0.71 -15.76 -0.98
CA PHE A 56 0.15 -15.67 -2.32
C PHE A 56 -0.44 -17.02 -2.72
N SER A 57 -1.57 -17.00 -3.43
CA SER A 57 -2.29 -18.23 -3.81
C SER A 57 -1.53 -19.11 -4.80
N GLY A 58 -0.69 -18.55 -5.64
CA GLY A 58 0.11 -19.26 -6.67
C GLY A 58 1.62 -19.10 -6.48
N SER A 59 2.08 -17.91 -6.12
CA SER A 59 3.51 -17.57 -6.05
C SER A 59 4.18 -17.91 -4.71
N GLY A 60 3.48 -18.58 -3.79
CA GLY A 60 4.05 -19.01 -2.51
C GLY A 60 4.25 -17.88 -1.49
N PRO A 61 5.05 -18.14 -0.43
CA PRO A 61 5.21 -17.19 0.67
C PRO A 61 6.25 -16.11 0.39
N ALA A 62 6.06 -14.95 1.05
CA ALA A 62 7.05 -13.89 1.12
C ALA A 62 7.06 -13.24 2.50
N THR A 63 8.11 -12.50 2.81
CA THR A 63 8.31 -11.84 4.11
C THR A 63 8.73 -10.40 3.90
N ASP A 64 8.24 -9.52 4.77
CA ASP A 64 8.63 -8.12 4.83
C ASP A 64 8.99 -7.72 6.26
N ILE A 65 10.07 -6.96 6.40
CA ILE A 65 10.48 -6.32 7.64
C ILE A 65 10.51 -4.83 7.38
N ASN A 66 9.84 -4.05 8.22
CA ASN A 66 9.77 -2.61 8.10
C ASN A 66 10.07 -1.94 9.44
N LEU A 67 11.03 -1.03 9.46
CA LEU A 67 11.37 -0.17 10.58
C LEU A 67 10.94 1.26 10.24
N ARG A 68 10.16 1.89 11.11
CA ARG A 68 9.74 3.29 10.99
C ARG A 68 10.24 4.06 12.21
N HIS A 69 10.74 5.27 11.96
CA HIS A 69 11.07 6.28 12.97
C HIS A 69 10.16 7.47 12.79
N SER A 70 9.49 7.89 13.87
CA SER A 70 8.65 9.09 13.90
C SER A 70 9.36 10.18 14.69
N SER A 71 9.37 11.41 14.16
CA SER A 71 10.00 12.59 14.77
C SER A 71 9.26 13.87 14.40
N GLU A 72 9.65 15.00 14.96
CA GLU A 72 9.18 16.32 14.56
C GLU A 72 9.48 16.67 13.09
N TYR A 73 10.48 16.03 12.49
CA TYR A 73 10.85 16.19 11.06
C TYR A 73 10.02 15.30 10.13
N GLY A 74 9.09 14.52 10.66
CA GLY A 74 8.25 13.58 9.94
C GLY A 74 8.59 12.13 10.25
N ASN A 75 8.06 11.23 9.44
CA ASN A 75 8.31 9.80 9.56
C ASN A 75 9.31 9.36 8.50
N ALA A 76 10.37 8.70 8.91
CA ALA A 76 11.28 7.99 8.01
C ALA A 76 11.10 6.48 8.19
N TRP A 77 11.23 5.71 7.13
CA TRP A 77 11.09 4.26 7.22
C TRP A 77 12.02 3.55 6.23
N PHE A 78 12.45 2.36 6.66
CA PHE A 78 13.21 1.42 5.86
C PHE A 78 12.51 0.06 5.88
N GLY A 79 12.43 -0.59 4.73
CA GLY A 79 11.83 -1.92 4.60
C GLY A 79 12.64 -2.83 3.71
N TYR A 80 12.53 -4.13 3.99
CA TYR A 80 13.11 -5.19 3.19
C TYR A 80 12.09 -6.30 2.96
N PHE A 81 11.77 -6.55 1.70
CA PHE A 81 10.87 -7.58 1.26
C PHE A 81 11.64 -8.65 0.50
N GLN A 82 11.28 -9.90 0.76
CA GLN A 82 11.83 -11.05 0.01
C GLN A 82 10.77 -12.08 -0.31
N SER A 83 10.87 -12.69 -1.48
CA SER A 83 10.09 -13.83 -1.92
C SER A 83 10.99 -14.77 -2.70
N GLY A 84 11.21 -15.97 -2.18
CA GLY A 84 12.04 -16.98 -2.86
C GLY A 84 11.39 -17.53 -4.12
N SER A 85 10.07 -17.66 -4.14
CA SER A 85 9.30 -18.14 -5.29
C SER A 85 9.26 -17.16 -6.46
N LEU A 86 9.36 -15.85 -6.18
CA LEU A 86 9.41 -14.79 -7.19
C LEU A 86 10.85 -14.37 -7.51
N ASP A 87 11.86 -14.97 -6.88
CA ASP A 87 13.27 -14.53 -6.93
C ASP A 87 13.39 -13.00 -6.74
N LEU A 88 12.67 -12.48 -5.75
CA LEU A 88 12.53 -11.05 -5.52
C LEU A 88 13.10 -10.65 -4.18
N HIS A 89 14.05 -9.72 -4.21
CA HIS A 89 14.62 -9.04 -3.07
C HIS A 89 14.51 -7.53 -3.27
N GLN A 90 13.82 -6.85 -2.37
CA GLN A 90 13.56 -5.43 -2.51
C GLN A 90 13.76 -4.71 -1.19
N TRP A 91 14.76 -3.84 -1.12
CA TRP A 91 14.79 -2.81 -0.09
C TRP A 91 14.01 -1.57 -0.53
N ARG A 92 13.51 -0.83 0.44
CA ARG A 92 12.83 0.45 0.22
C ARG A 92 13.05 1.39 1.39
N LEU A 93 13.12 2.66 1.07
CA LEU A 93 13.32 3.77 2.00
C LEU A 93 12.29 4.84 1.69
N GLY A 94 11.75 5.48 2.68
CA GLY A 94 10.82 6.58 2.45
C GLY A 94 10.76 7.55 3.61
N TRP A 95 10.10 8.65 3.32
CA TRP A 95 9.83 9.73 4.24
C TRP A 95 8.47 10.35 3.93
N ASP A 96 7.74 10.74 4.97
CA ASP A 96 6.50 11.48 4.88
C ASP A 96 6.39 12.50 6.03
N ARG A 97 5.70 13.62 5.79
CA ARG A 97 5.38 14.61 6.82
C ARG A 97 4.08 15.33 6.47
N SER A 98 3.34 15.76 7.48
CA SER A 98 2.17 16.61 7.30
C SER A 98 2.43 18.01 7.84
N PHE A 99 1.91 19.02 7.12
CA PHE A 99 2.04 20.44 7.45
C PHE A 99 0.67 21.10 7.39
N GLY A 100 0.51 22.20 8.13
CA GLY A 100 -0.67 23.05 8.11
C GLY A 100 -1.79 22.58 9.02
N GLU A 101 -2.61 23.51 9.46
CA GLU A 101 -3.73 23.30 10.38
C GLU A 101 -5.07 23.27 9.65
N SER A 102 -5.42 24.35 8.94
CA SER A 102 -6.70 24.44 8.21
C SER A 102 -6.70 23.65 6.91
N VAL A 103 -5.58 23.66 6.20
CA VAL A 103 -5.31 22.80 5.06
C VAL A 103 -4.07 21.99 5.37
N ARG A 104 -4.22 20.68 5.53
CA ARG A 104 -3.12 19.76 5.75
C ARG A 104 -2.53 19.34 4.42
N VAL A 105 -1.23 19.54 4.27
CA VAL A 105 -0.45 19.13 3.10
C VAL A 105 0.51 18.05 3.52
N SER A 106 0.45 16.89 2.89
CA SER A 106 1.25 15.72 3.26
C SER A 106 2.07 15.21 2.07
N PRO A 107 3.27 15.73 1.85
CA PRO A 107 4.23 15.17 0.90
C PRO A 107 4.78 13.84 1.41
N SER A 108 5.10 12.95 0.46
CA SER A 108 5.87 11.75 0.71
C SER A 108 6.88 11.48 -0.41
N LEU A 109 7.98 10.82 -0.05
CA LEU A 109 9.02 10.38 -0.98
C LEU A 109 9.37 8.92 -0.69
N GLN A 110 9.70 8.18 -1.73
CA GLN A 110 10.11 6.79 -1.63
C GLN A 110 11.18 6.45 -2.66
N LEU A 111 12.17 5.69 -2.21
CA LEU A 111 13.20 5.07 -3.03
C LEU A 111 13.17 3.55 -2.80
N ALA A 112 13.51 2.77 -3.80
CA ALA A 112 13.67 1.32 -3.65
C ALA A 112 14.75 0.76 -4.57
N SER A 113 14.98 -0.55 -4.44
CA SER A 113 15.85 -1.33 -5.32
C SER A 113 15.59 -1.03 -6.80
N GLN A 114 16.55 -1.32 -7.65
CA GLN A 114 16.50 -1.15 -9.11
C GLN A 114 16.29 0.31 -9.56
N GLY A 115 16.61 1.28 -8.68
CA GLY A 115 16.54 2.71 -9.01
C GLY A 115 15.11 3.27 -9.01
N PHE A 116 14.16 2.59 -8.36
CA PHE A 116 12.82 3.13 -8.19
C PHE A 116 12.84 4.39 -7.35
N ALA A 117 12.09 5.39 -7.81
CA ALA A 117 11.80 6.61 -7.07
C ALA A 117 10.34 7.02 -7.31
N GLY A 118 9.65 7.38 -6.25
CA GLY A 118 8.28 7.86 -6.27
C GLY A 118 8.03 8.91 -5.21
N GLY A 119 6.93 9.62 -5.34
CA GLY A 119 6.47 10.59 -4.37
C GLY A 119 4.99 10.86 -4.52
N SER A 120 4.40 11.39 -3.47
CA SER A 120 3.00 11.81 -3.48
C SER A 120 2.81 13.14 -2.77
N LEU A 121 1.72 13.80 -3.09
CA LEU A 121 1.26 14.98 -2.41
C LEU A 121 -0.23 14.81 -2.12
N GLN A 122 -0.60 14.90 -0.84
CA GLN A 122 -1.97 14.81 -0.37
C GLN A 122 -2.38 16.14 0.25
N PHE A 123 -3.60 16.56 0.00
CA PHE A 123 -4.26 17.72 0.59
C PHE A 123 -5.48 17.24 1.34
N GLU A 124 -5.72 17.81 2.50
CA GLU A 124 -6.93 17.56 3.28
C GLU A 124 -7.36 18.85 3.95
N THR A 125 -8.67 19.14 3.96
CA THR A 125 -9.26 20.28 4.66
C THR A 125 -10.54 19.87 5.38
N GLY A 126 -10.87 20.61 6.42
CA GLY A 126 -11.98 20.34 7.32
C GLY A 126 -11.53 19.77 8.67
N SER A 127 -12.40 19.83 9.66
CA SER A 127 -12.17 19.33 11.02
C SER A 127 -12.89 18.01 11.28
N GLN A 128 -14.13 18.07 11.74
CA GLN A 128 -14.99 16.89 11.93
C GLN A 128 -15.35 16.26 10.59
N TRP A 129 -15.94 17.04 9.68
CA TRP A 129 -16.08 16.63 8.28
C TRP A 129 -14.85 17.10 7.51
N PHE A 130 -14.26 16.19 6.75
CA PHE A 130 -13.09 16.49 5.96
C PHE A 130 -13.21 15.95 4.54
N VAL A 131 -12.53 16.62 3.65
CA VAL A 131 -12.33 16.18 2.27
C VAL A 131 -10.85 16.29 1.92
N GLY A 132 -10.40 15.46 1.01
CA GLY A 132 -9.02 15.49 0.55
C GLY A 132 -8.87 15.07 -0.90
N ALA A 133 -7.75 15.47 -1.47
CA ALA A 133 -7.33 15.08 -2.80
C ALA A 133 -5.82 14.83 -2.82
N GLY A 134 -5.37 13.99 -3.73
CA GLY A 134 -3.95 13.71 -3.84
C GLY A 134 -3.51 13.25 -5.21
N ILE A 135 -2.21 13.27 -5.39
CA ILE A 135 -1.53 12.82 -6.59
C ILE A 135 -0.27 12.04 -6.21
N GLY A 136 -0.04 10.93 -6.87
CA GLY A 136 1.20 10.15 -6.81
C GLY A 136 1.90 10.10 -8.16
N ARG A 137 3.23 10.05 -8.15
CA ARG A 137 4.06 9.91 -9.34
C ARG A 137 5.32 9.10 -9.04
N THR A 138 5.72 8.33 -10.06
CA THR A 138 6.95 7.54 -10.04
C THR A 138 7.81 7.79 -11.26
N ASN A 139 9.04 7.28 -11.21
CA ASN A 139 9.95 7.24 -12.35
C ASN A 139 9.75 6.00 -13.24
N LEU A 140 8.70 5.20 -13.00
CA LEU A 140 8.36 3.96 -13.73
C LEU A 140 9.44 2.86 -13.70
N LYS A 141 10.38 2.94 -12.79
CA LYS A 141 11.31 1.82 -12.57
C LYS A 141 10.61 0.67 -11.84
N PRO A 142 11.06 -0.58 -12.01
CA PRO A 142 10.45 -1.74 -11.36
C PRO A 142 10.36 -1.58 -9.85
N TYR A 143 9.22 -1.95 -9.30
CA TYR A 143 8.94 -1.91 -7.87
C TYR A 143 7.83 -2.90 -7.51
N TRP A 144 8.03 -3.77 -6.55
CA TRP A 144 6.97 -4.61 -6.01
C TRP A 144 6.19 -3.84 -4.94
N ASN A 145 4.97 -3.50 -5.26
CA ASN A 145 4.14 -2.67 -4.40
C ASN A 145 3.50 -3.49 -3.25
N LEU A 146 3.81 -3.12 -2.03
CA LEU A 146 3.30 -3.77 -0.82
C LEU A 146 2.07 -3.06 -0.20
N ASN A 147 1.70 -1.92 -0.75
CA ASN A 147 0.50 -1.19 -0.32
C ASN A 147 -0.72 -1.45 -1.20
N PHE A 148 -0.48 -2.00 -2.41
CA PHE A 148 -1.48 -2.44 -3.37
C PHE A 148 -2.33 -1.33 -4.03
N ASP A 149 -2.23 -0.08 -3.58
CA ASP A 149 -2.85 1.06 -4.25
C ASP A 149 -1.99 1.56 -5.42
N PRO A 150 -2.60 2.09 -6.50
CA PRO A 150 -1.86 2.71 -7.59
C PRO A 150 -0.91 3.84 -7.16
N ASN A 151 0.39 3.84 -7.59
CA ASN A 151 1.41 4.86 -7.31
C ASN A 151 1.28 6.08 -8.20
N ASP A 152 1.11 5.86 -9.49
CA ASP A 152 0.82 6.90 -10.45
C ASP A 152 -0.68 7.12 -10.46
N SER A 153 -1.18 7.89 -9.50
CA SER A 153 -2.61 7.95 -9.24
C SER A 153 -3.10 9.34 -8.87
N TYR A 154 -4.41 9.54 -9.05
CA TYR A 154 -5.19 10.54 -8.33
C TYR A 154 -5.96 9.86 -7.20
N SER A 155 -6.12 10.58 -6.10
CA SER A 155 -6.95 10.14 -4.99
C SER A 155 -7.92 11.22 -4.55
N LEU A 156 -9.10 10.80 -4.08
CA LEU A 156 -10.10 11.64 -3.43
C LEU A 156 -10.49 10.98 -2.12
N SER A 157 -10.67 11.76 -1.09
CA SER A 157 -11.14 11.27 0.20
C SER A 157 -12.20 12.16 0.80
N ALA A 158 -13.11 11.58 1.57
CA ALA A 158 -14.04 12.29 2.41
C ALA A 158 -14.32 11.46 3.66
N GLY A 159 -14.61 12.12 4.78
CA GLY A 159 -14.89 11.38 6.00
C GLY A 159 -15.34 12.27 7.14
N TYR A 160 -15.55 11.61 8.28
CA TYR A 160 -15.97 12.20 9.52
C TYR A 160 -15.05 11.76 10.66
N ARG A 161 -14.64 12.69 11.50
CA ARG A 161 -13.93 12.45 12.78
C ARG A 161 -14.77 12.96 13.91
N SER A 162 -15.09 12.11 14.86
CA SER A 162 -15.74 12.53 16.10
C SER A 162 -14.72 13.15 17.05
N ASP A 163 -15.23 13.90 18.04
CA ASP A 163 -14.41 14.48 19.12
C ASP A 163 -13.74 13.39 19.98
N GLN A 164 -14.28 12.17 19.98
CA GLN A 164 -13.72 11.01 20.65
C GLN A 164 -12.64 10.29 19.84
N GLY A 165 -12.29 10.81 18.65
CA GLY A 165 -11.25 10.25 17.78
C GLY A 165 -11.70 9.09 16.88
N GLN A 166 -13.01 8.71 16.91
CA GLN A 166 -13.56 7.78 15.93
C GLN A 166 -13.47 8.41 14.53
N THR A 167 -13.09 7.62 13.52
CA THR A 167 -13.01 8.08 12.14
C THR A 167 -13.76 7.11 11.24
N LEU A 168 -14.62 7.66 10.37
CA LEU A 168 -15.20 6.95 9.23
C LEU A 168 -14.80 7.71 7.97
N ALA A 169 -14.21 7.04 6.99
CA ALA A 169 -13.73 7.70 5.77
C ALA A 169 -13.85 6.81 4.54
N LEU A 170 -14.08 7.44 3.42
CA LEU A 170 -13.96 6.85 2.10
C LEU A 170 -12.72 7.39 1.41
N LEU A 171 -12.03 6.54 0.67
CA LEU A 171 -10.93 6.90 -0.17
C LEU A 171 -11.10 6.23 -1.53
N TYR A 172 -11.11 7.03 -2.56
CA TYR A 172 -11.03 6.59 -3.95
C TYR A 172 -9.62 6.84 -4.50
N VAL A 173 -9.02 5.82 -5.12
CA VAL A 173 -7.72 5.91 -5.79
C VAL A 173 -7.88 5.36 -7.20
N ARG A 174 -7.38 6.08 -8.19
CA ARG A 174 -7.40 5.66 -9.59
C ARG A 174 -6.00 5.81 -10.18
N ASP A 175 -5.53 4.75 -10.87
CA ASP A 175 -4.35 4.88 -11.73
C ASP A 175 -4.63 5.89 -12.84
N ASN A 176 -3.69 6.77 -13.10
CA ASN A 176 -3.86 7.82 -14.09
C ASN A 176 -2.74 7.85 -15.13
N ARG A 177 -2.01 6.74 -15.26
CA ARG A 177 -0.87 6.71 -16.18
C ARG A 177 -0.79 5.45 -17.03
N LEU A 178 -0.59 4.29 -16.40
CA LEU A 178 -0.34 3.05 -17.13
C LEU A 178 -1.56 2.14 -17.22
N SER A 179 -2.41 2.17 -16.21
CA SER A 179 -3.59 1.32 -16.11
C SER A 179 -4.81 2.12 -15.62
N PRO A 180 -5.33 3.08 -16.42
CA PRO A 180 -6.38 4.02 -15.99
C PRO A 180 -7.73 3.37 -15.68
N ASP A 181 -7.89 2.09 -15.95
CA ASP A 181 -9.01 1.24 -15.54
C ASP A 181 -8.86 0.72 -14.12
N GLN A 182 -7.66 0.75 -13.52
CA GLN A 182 -7.43 0.34 -12.14
C GLN A 182 -7.96 1.39 -11.17
N ARG A 183 -8.90 0.96 -10.32
CA ARG A 183 -9.56 1.79 -9.31
C ARG A 183 -9.70 1.03 -8.01
N HIS A 184 -9.48 1.74 -6.91
CA HIS A 184 -9.72 1.26 -5.56
C HIS A 184 -10.68 2.20 -4.84
N LEU A 185 -11.58 1.64 -4.08
CA LEU A 185 -12.41 2.35 -3.12
C LEU A 185 -12.23 1.67 -1.75
N HIS A 186 -11.72 2.43 -0.80
CA HIS A 186 -11.60 2.01 0.58
C HIS A 186 -12.69 2.64 1.44
N ALA A 187 -13.25 1.86 2.34
CA ALA A 187 -14.08 2.35 3.44
C ALA A 187 -13.37 2.04 4.76
N TYR A 188 -12.89 3.07 5.43
CA TYR A 188 -12.17 2.96 6.68
C TYR A 188 -13.07 3.25 7.86
N TRP A 189 -13.03 2.40 8.86
CA TRP A 189 -13.55 2.68 10.17
C TRP A 189 -12.45 2.48 11.22
N ARG A 190 -12.19 3.54 11.98
CA ARG A 190 -11.21 3.53 13.05
C ARG A 190 -11.90 3.89 14.35
N GLN A 191 -11.73 3.04 15.34
CA GLN A 191 -12.33 3.16 16.65
C GLN A 191 -11.24 3.18 17.73
N PRO A 192 -11.03 4.31 18.42
CA PRO A 192 -10.29 4.32 19.68
C PRO A 192 -11.00 3.42 20.69
N MET A 193 -10.21 2.65 21.43
CA MET A 193 -10.65 1.79 22.52
C MET A 193 -10.09 2.33 23.84
N ALA A 194 -10.32 1.62 24.94
CA ALA A 194 -9.70 1.96 26.23
C ALA A 194 -8.16 1.86 26.16
N ASP A 195 -7.46 2.48 27.11
CA ASP A 195 -6.02 2.34 27.33
C ASP A 195 -5.13 2.67 26.11
N ALA A 196 -5.55 3.65 25.29
CA ALA A 196 -4.88 4.05 24.06
C ALA A 196 -4.78 2.93 22.98
N GLU A 197 -5.63 1.93 23.07
CA GLU A 197 -5.81 0.91 22.05
C GLU A 197 -6.66 1.42 20.88
N ARG A 198 -6.58 0.74 19.74
CA ARG A 198 -7.32 1.14 18.55
C ARG A 198 -7.63 -0.03 17.64
N LEU A 199 -8.89 -0.15 17.23
CA LEU A 199 -9.32 -1.03 16.15
C LEU A 199 -9.43 -0.23 14.85
N THR A 200 -8.89 -0.76 13.76
CA THR A 200 -9.06 -0.22 12.41
C THR A 200 -9.57 -1.32 11.49
N LEU A 201 -10.67 -1.05 10.82
CA LEU A 201 -11.20 -1.86 9.74
C LEU A 201 -11.04 -1.10 8.42
N ASP A 202 -10.69 -1.81 7.37
CA ASP A 202 -10.61 -1.29 6.01
C ASP A 202 -11.27 -2.30 5.07
N LEU A 203 -12.33 -1.88 4.39
CA LEU A 203 -12.99 -2.62 3.34
C LEU A 203 -12.55 -2.04 2.00
N LEU A 204 -11.96 -2.86 1.16
CA LEU A 204 -11.48 -2.51 -0.17
C LEU A 204 -12.44 -3.07 -1.23
N TYR A 205 -12.91 -2.22 -2.13
CA TYR A 205 -13.43 -2.62 -3.43
C TYR A 205 -12.43 -2.20 -4.51
N LYS A 206 -12.11 -3.12 -5.42
CA LYS A 206 -11.21 -2.82 -6.54
C LYS A 206 -11.75 -3.35 -7.86
N GLU A 207 -11.49 -2.60 -8.91
CA GLU A 207 -11.76 -2.97 -10.29
C GLU A 207 -10.57 -2.62 -11.18
N GLY A 208 -10.40 -3.36 -12.27
CA GLY A 208 -9.34 -3.17 -13.25
C GLY A 208 -9.11 -4.41 -14.09
N LEU A 209 -8.23 -4.31 -15.06
CA LEU A 209 -7.90 -5.43 -15.94
C LEU A 209 -6.88 -6.37 -15.30
N VAL A 210 -7.17 -7.67 -15.35
CA VAL A 210 -6.22 -8.76 -15.08
C VAL A 210 -6.27 -9.70 -16.27
N ASP A 211 -5.15 -9.84 -16.98
CA ASP A 211 -5.03 -10.61 -18.22
C ASP A 211 -6.13 -10.31 -19.26
N GLY A 212 -6.42 -9.03 -19.45
CA GLY A 212 -7.41 -8.56 -20.40
C GLY A 212 -8.86 -8.71 -19.98
N SER A 213 -9.12 -9.24 -18.78
CA SER A 213 -10.47 -9.39 -18.22
C SER A 213 -10.71 -8.40 -17.09
N MET A 214 -11.80 -7.65 -17.15
CA MET A 214 -12.21 -6.75 -16.07
C MET A 214 -12.57 -7.55 -14.83
N ILE A 215 -11.96 -7.23 -13.70
CA ILE A 215 -12.30 -7.82 -12.41
C ILE A 215 -13.02 -6.82 -11.52
N HIS A 216 -13.85 -7.36 -10.63
CA HIS A 216 -14.50 -6.64 -9.53
C HIS A 216 -14.32 -7.50 -8.28
N ARG A 217 -13.58 -7.01 -7.29
CA ARG A 217 -13.20 -7.82 -6.12
C ARG A 217 -13.29 -7.01 -4.83
N TRP A 218 -13.55 -7.74 -3.75
CA TRP A 218 -13.57 -7.20 -2.40
C TRP A 218 -12.42 -7.76 -1.60
N GLY A 219 -11.68 -6.88 -0.95
CA GLY A 219 -10.65 -7.19 0.03
C GLY A 219 -11.00 -6.55 1.37
N ALA A 220 -10.27 -6.92 2.40
CA ALA A 220 -10.46 -6.32 3.73
C ALA A 220 -9.19 -6.40 4.56
N SER A 221 -9.04 -5.49 5.51
CA SER A 221 -8.04 -5.64 6.57
C SER A 221 -8.60 -5.24 7.93
N VAL A 222 -8.06 -5.91 8.95
CA VAL A 222 -8.30 -5.62 10.36
C VAL A 222 -6.96 -5.38 11.02
N THR A 223 -6.85 -4.28 11.73
CA THR A 223 -5.67 -3.96 12.54
C THR A 223 -6.11 -3.66 13.96
N TYR A 224 -5.50 -4.31 14.93
CA TYR A 224 -5.63 -3.96 16.33
C TYR A 224 -4.28 -3.43 16.84
N ASP A 225 -4.30 -2.21 17.34
CA ASP A 225 -3.14 -1.54 17.91
C ASP A 225 -3.27 -1.47 19.43
N TRP A 226 -2.33 -2.07 20.15
CA TRP A 226 -2.02 -1.81 21.54
C TRP A 226 -0.99 -0.68 21.67
N PRO A 227 -0.76 -0.11 22.84
CA PRO A 227 0.26 0.92 22.99
C PRO A 227 1.65 0.52 22.47
N LYS A 228 2.08 -0.72 22.72
CA LYS A 228 3.41 -1.24 22.33
C LYS A 228 3.38 -2.23 21.18
N PHE A 229 2.24 -2.84 20.87
CA PHE A 229 2.15 -3.90 19.88
C PHE A 229 1.09 -3.59 18.84
N LEU A 230 1.15 -4.27 17.71
CA LEU A 230 0.07 -4.30 16.74
C LEU A 230 -0.06 -5.69 16.12
N LEU A 231 -1.27 -6.02 15.73
CA LEU A 231 -1.58 -7.18 14.90
C LEU A 231 -2.42 -6.71 13.72
N ARG A 232 -2.09 -7.18 12.51
CA ARG A 232 -2.88 -6.94 11.30
C ARG A 232 -3.09 -8.24 10.55
N VAL A 233 -4.32 -8.42 10.06
CA VAL A 233 -4.68 -9.43 9.06
C VAL A 233 -5.31 -8.71 7.89
N ALA A 234 -4.89 -9.05 6.67
CA ALA A 234 -5.45 -8.46 5.45
C ALA A 234 -5.62 -9.52 4.37
N TYR A 235 -6.68 -9.40 3.60
CA TYR A 235 -6.94 -10.15 2.39
C TYR A 235 -7.04 -9.19 1.21
N ASP A 236 -6.23 -9.39 0.19
CA ASP A 236 -6.26 -8.64 -1.07
C ASP A 236 -6.39 -9.61 -2.25
N PRO A 237 -7.55 -9.72 -2.87
CA PRO A 237 -7.74 -10.56 -4.05
C PRO A 237 -7.07 -9.90 -5.26
N LYS A 238 -6.43 -10.72 -6.11
CA LYS A 238 -5.72 -10.22 -7.29
C LYS A 238 -4.74 -9.08 -6.93
N ALA A 239 -3.87 -9.38 -5.96
CA ALA A 239 -2.92 -8.41 -5.43
C ALA A 239 -2.12 -7.74 -6.55
N ASN A 240 -1.98 -6.42 -6.49
CA ASN A 240 -1.36 -5.60 -7.56
C ASN A 240 -1.94 -5.86 -8.95
N PHE A 241 -3.22 -6.24 -9.07
CA PHE A 241 -3.84 -6.67 -10.33
C PHE A 241 -3.08 -7.83 -11.02
N GLY A 242 -2.38 -8.63 -10.21
CA GLY A 242 -1.75 -9.88 -10.63
C GLY A 242 -2.72 -11.07 -10.56
N GLN A 243 -2.16 -12.26 -10.81
CA GLN A 243 -2.94 -13.50 -10.79
C GLN A 243 -3.30 -13.96 -9.37
N ASP A 244 -2.48 -13.60 -8.38
CA ASP A 244 -2.59 -14.11 -7.02
C ASP A 244 -3.60 -13.35 -6.15
N ASN A 245 -4.31 -14.10 -5.34
CA ASN A 245 -4.91 -13.58 -4.13
C ASN A 245 -3.86 -13.62 -3.01
N LEU A 246 -3.98 -12.71 -2.05
CA LEU A 246 -3.02 -12.54 -0.99
C LEU A 246 -3.67 -12.49 0.38
N TRP A 247 -3.10 -13.26 1.31
CA TRP A 247 -3.25 -13.04 2.74
C TRP A 247 -1.98 -12.42 3.30
N ARG A 248 -2.12 -11.40 4.14
CA ARG A 248 -1.02 -10.77 4.86
C ARG A 248 -1.30 -10.80 6.35
N PHE A 249 -0.31 -11.29 7.10
CA PHE A 249 -0.30 -11.30 8.55
C PHE A 249 0.87 -10.44 9.03
N SER A 250 0.61 -9.46 9.87
CA SER A 250 1.66 -8.58 10.37
C SER A 250 1.60 -8.48 11.88
N VAL A 251 2.77 -8.49 12.49
CA VAL A 251 2.97 -8.16 13.91
C VAL A 251 3.97 -7.03 14.01
N GLY A 252 3.80 -6.16 14.98
CA GLY A 252 4.72 -5.06 15.18
C GLY A 252 4.86 -4.66 16.64
N THR A 253 5.95 -3.98 16.94
CA THR A 253 6.24 -3.43 18.26
C THR A 253 6.75 -2.00 18.16
N ARG A 254 6.51 -1.21 19.20
CA ARG A 254 7.00 0.17 19.36
C ARG A 254 7.94 0.25 20.54
N PHE A 255 9.02 1.03 20.39
CA PHE A 255 10.07 1.20 21.40
C PHE A 255 10.83 2.51 21.22
#